data_1c8a014f5ff1ede6c26bfef28a2455b2
#
_entry.id   1c8a014f5ff1ede6c26bfef28a2455b2
#
_cell.length_a   1.000
_cell.length_b   1.000
_cell.length_c   1.000
_cell.angle_alpha   90.00
_cell.angle_beta   90.00
_cell.angle_gamma   90.00
#
_symmetry.space_group_name_H-M   'P 1'
#
loop_
_entity.id
_entity.type
_entity.pdbx_description
1 polymer ?
#
loop_
_entity_poly.entity_id
_entity_poly.type
_entity_poly.pdbx_seq_one_letter_code
_entity_poly.pdbx_strand_id
1 'polypeptide(L)'
;MCEVIGQTEVTRTIPVPREDESSRSAAGVAHGSPRAVALWCAAQGWPVHLLAPGRKTPVGNCPACSGRRHEPASCPCLPAGRPCHGFHAATTDPGLVERWWADVPAAGVGVACGPADLIVIDIDAHQAPVPDRGRLLPGILIPDQVQLAGLASGFDTLALLAAYRGETSPAEDENTLRVRTPSGGLHVWYRNPDTSVRYRCSTGSARHSALAWQVDVRADGGYIVAPGTRTPQGVYRAEGTARRPAVLPDWLRRELRRTGHVLEPQRHAAPAAPVPLVRRQGRATSAERLIDPLIALVAECAAAPEGTGFTEKLNRAAYTAGGLVGSGYLDHATIRDRLVRVASYARPWQQSRNEKIVDDALAVGSVRPLHLKGRP
;
A
#
# COMPACT_ATOMS: atom_id res chain seq x y z
N MET A 1 -32.77 80.38 -33.05
CA MET A 1 -32.56 80.10 -31.62
C MET A 1 -33.19 78.75 -31.33
N CYS A 2 -32.44 77.71 -31.32
CA CYS A 2 -32.79 76.40 -30.79
C CYS A 2 -31.46 75.82 -30.23
N GLU A 3 -31.42 75.67 -28.91
CA GLU A 3 -30.35 75.07 -28.18
C GLU A 3 -30.34 73.56 -28.36
N VAL A 4 -29.16 73.00 -28.66
CA VAL A 4 -28.96 71.57 -28.74
C VAL A 4 -28.41 71.13 -27.36
N ILE A 5 -29.20 70.29 -26.68
CA ILE A 5 -28.86 69.67 -25.42
C ILE A 5 -27.97 68.46 -25.71
N GLY A 6 -26.70 68.47 -25.22
CA GLY A 6 -25.78 67.39 -25.34
C GLY A 6 -26.17 66.23 -24.39
N GLN A 7 -26.22 64.99 -24.91
CA GLN A 7 -26.36 63.77 -24.14
C GLN A 7 -24.95 63.28 -23.79
N THR A 8 -24.66 63.21 -22.50
CA THR A 8 -23.44 62.60 -21.97
C THR A 8 -23.69 61.09 -21.81
N GLU A 9 -23.04 60.30 -22.65
CA GLU A 9 -23.08 58.84 -22.57
C GLU A 9 -22.14 58.36 -21.44
N VAL A 10 -22.72 57.86 -20.36
CA VAL A 10 -21.97 57.24 -19.25
C VAL A 10 -21.67 55.79 -19.62
N THR A 11 -20.47 55.53 -20.11
CA THR A 11 -19.98 54.17 -20.34
C THR A 11 -19.76 53.48 -19.00
N ARG A 12 -20.65 52.58 -18.61
CA ARG A 12 -20.47 51.65 -17.48
C ARG A 12 -19.45 50.60 -17.87
N THR A 13 -18.24 50.72 -17.36
CA THR A 13 -17.25 49.65 -17.41
C THR A 13 -17.69 48.51 -16.49
N ILE A 14 -18.07 47.37 -17.07
CA ILE A 14 -18.33 46.13 -16.32
C ILE A 14 -16.99 45.60 -15.86
N PRO A 15 -16.75 45.33 -14.55
CA PRO A 15 -15.53 44.73 -14.11
C PRO A 15 -15.43 43.28 -14.62
N VAL A 16 -14.37 42.97 -15.34
CA VAL A 16 -13.99 41.61 -15.72
C VAL A 16 -13.76 40.81 -14.44
N PRO A 17 -14.35 39.61 -14.28
CA PRO A 17 -14.10 38.77 -13.12
C PRO A 17 -12.60 38.46 -13.07
N ARG A 18 -11.99 38.67 -11.92
CA ARG A 18 -10.63 38.24 -11.66
C ARG A 18 -10.57 36.74 -11.83
N GLU A 19 -9.70 36.24 -12.71
CA GLU A 19 -9.39 34.83 -12.82
C GLU A 19 -9.00 34.29 -11.44
N ASP A 20 -9.65 33.21 -11.07
CA ASP A 20 -9.55 32.53 -9.79
C ASP A 20 -8.08 32.21 -9.46
N GLU A 21 -7.56 32.74 -8.36
CA GLU A 21 -6.20 32.43 -7.85
C GLU A 21 -5.99 30.94 -7.60
N SER A 22 -7.08 30.17 -7.47
CA SER A 22 -7.10 28.73 -7.38
C SER A 22 -6.49 28.05 -8.63
N SER A 23 -6.70 28.58 -9.83
CA SER A 23 -6.21 28.02 -11.09
C SER A 23 -4.68 28.19 -11.26
N ARG A 24 -4.10 29.25 -10.71
CA ARG A 24 -2.64 29.49 -10.77
C ARG A 24 -1.85 28.62 -9.79
N SER A 25 -2.45 28.24 -8.67
CA SER A 25 -1.84 27.35 -7.69
C SER A 25 -1.64 25.92 -8.21
N ALA A 26 -2.57 25.42 -9.03
CA ALA A 26 -2.54 24.03 -9.51
C ALA A 26 -1.44 23.75 -10.56
N ALA A 27 -1.09 24.73 -11.40
CA ALA A 27 -0.04 24.58 -12.41
C ALA A 27 1.38 24.59 -11.82
N GLY A 28 1.56 25.18 -10.64
CA GLY A 28 2.86 25.29 -9.95
C GLY A 28 3.31 24.02 -9.22
N VAL A 29 2.40 23.07 -8.94
CA VAL A 29 2.70 21.89 -8.11
C VAL A 29 3.60 20.88 -8.81
N ALA A 30 3.59 20.82 -10.13
CA ALA A 30 4.41 19.87 -10.89
C ALA A 30 5.93 20.14 -10.78
N HIS A 31 6.35 21.32 -10.32
CA HIS A 31 7.74 21.75 -10.18
C HIS A 31 8.08 22.35 -8.81
N GLY A 32 7.16 22.27 -7.84
CA GLY A 32 7.32 22.79 -6.49
C GLY A 32 8.40 22.06 -5.67
N SER A 33 8.89 22.73 -4.61
CA SER A 33 9.73 22.08 -3.62
C SER A 33 8.95 20.94 -2.92
N PRO A 34 9.62 19.91 -2.35
CA PRO A 34 8.94 18.85 -1.60
C PRO A 34 7.99 19.39 -0.52
N ARG A 35 8.38 20.49 0.16
CA ARG A 35 7.54 21.20 1.14
C ARG A 35 6.24 21.73 0.50
N ALA A 36 6.33 22.36 -0.65
CA ALA A 36 5.14 22.89 -1.34
C ALA A 36 4.19 21.77 -1.76
N VAL A 37 4.73 20.63 -2.23
CA VAL A 37 3.94 19.43 -2.54
C VAL A 37 3.26 18.90 -1.27
N ALA A 38 3.96 18.80 -0.16
CA ALA A 38 3.42 18.30 1.10
C ALA A 38 2.30 19.21 1.62
N LEU A 39 2.49 20.52 1.61
CA LEU A 39 1.46 21.50 2.00
C LEU A 39 0.24 21.43 1.09
N TRP A 40 0.44 21.27 -0.23
CA TRP A 40 -0.64 21.11 -1.16
C TRP A 40 -1.44 19.81 -0.88
N CYS A 41 -0.78 18.68 -0.65
CA CYS A 41 -1.44 17.43 -0.27
C CYS A 41 -2.23 17.58 1.04
N ALA A 42 -1.61 18.19 2.07
CA ALA A 42 -2.27 18.44 3.34
C ALA A 42 -3.53 19.32 3.21
N ALA A 43 -3.47 20.35 2.35
CA ALA A 43 -4.61 21.20 2.04
C ALA A 43 -5.74 20.47 1.28
N GLN A 44 -5.46 19.35 0.61
CA GLN A 44 -6.48 18.47 0.03
C GLN A 44 -7.11 17.53 1.09
N GLY A 45 -6.67 17.57 2.34
CA GLY A 45 -7.07 16.64 3.39
C GLY A 45 -6.32 15.29 3.34
N TRP A 46 -5.21 15.22 2.60
CA TRP A 46 -4.40 14.01 2.49
C TRP A 46 -3.24 14.06 3.48
N PRO A 47 -3.25 13.23 4.54
CA PRO A 47 -2.18 13.23 5.54
C PRO A 47 -0.85 12.79 4.92
N VAL A 48 0.18 13.62 5.11
CA VAL A 48 1.52 13.43 4.54
C VAL A 48 2.52 13.00 5.59
N HIS A 49 3.54 12.27 5.14
CA HIS A 49 4.70 11.90 5.96
C HIS A 49 5.99 11.99 5.14
N LEU A 50 7.12 12.08 5.83
CA LEU A 50 8.44 12.15 5.19
C LEU A 50 8.83 10.79 4.59
N LEU A 51 9.29 10.83 3.32
CA LEU A 51 10.06 9.75 2.73
C LEU A 51 11.55 10.10 2.82
N ALA A 52 12.40 9.10 3.07
CA ALA A 52 13.83 9.30 3.14
C ALA A 52 14.35 9.89 1.80
N PRO A 53 15.29 10.84 1.84
CA PRO A 53 15.80 11.49 0.64
C PRO A 53 16.21 10.51 -0.44
N GLY A 54 15.67 10.69 -1.64
CA GLY A 54 15.90 9.81 -2.79
C GLY A 54 15.30 8.42 -2.67
N ARG A 55 14.46 8.12 -1.69
CA ARG A 55 13.86 6.79 -1.47
C ARG A 55 12.33 6.85 -1.50
N LYS A 56 11.73 5.67 -1.70
CA LYS A 56 10.27 5.46 -1.61
C LYS A 56 9.84 5.08 -0.19
N THR A 57 10.78 4.80 0.70
CA THR A 57 10.53 4.34 2.08
C THR A 57 10.46 5.53 3.04
N PRO A 58 9.64 5.45 4.09
CA PRO A 58 9.60 6.48 5.13
C PRO A 58 10.98 6.71 5.78
N VAL A 59 11.16 7.88 6.37
CA VAL A 59 12.32 8.14 7.25
C VAL A 59 12.35 7.14 8.40
N GLY A 60 13.55 6.83 8.89
CA GLY A 60 13.73 5.93 10.02
C GLY A 60 13.10 6.47 11.31
N ASN A 61 12.82 5.56 12.23
CA ASN A 61 12.35 5.93 13.57
C ASN A 61 13.43 6.72 14.31
N CYS A 62 13.01 7.58 15.23
CA CYS A 62 13.92 8.30 16.10
C CYS A 62 14.76 7.33 16.98
N PRO A 63 15.92 7.75 17.52
CA PRO A 63 16.79 6.87 18.32
C PRO A 63 16.07 6.22 19.51
N ALA A 64 15.10 6.90 20.14
CA ALA A 64 14.33 6.36 21.25
C ALA A 64 13.36 5.24 20.85
N CYS A 65 12.93 5.22 19.57
CA CYS A 65 12.02 4.21 19.01
C CYS A 65 12.75 3.18 18.14
N SER A 66 13.95 3.48 17.69
CA SER A 66 14.79 2.57 16.92
C SER A 66 15.17 1.37 17.80
N GLY A 67 14.82 0.16 17.36
CA GLY A 67 15.07 -1.06 18.11
C GLY A 67 14.06 -1.38 19.24
N ARG A 68 13.13 -0.48 19.55
CA ARG A 68 12.05 -0.77 20.50
C ARG A 68 10.82 -1.32 19.78
N ARG A 69 10.28 -2.41 20.28
CA ARG A 69 9.00 -2.98 19.81
C ARG A 69 7.86 -2.38 20.62
N HIS A 70 7.08 -1.51 20.01
CA HIS A 70 5.84 -0.99 20.57
C HIS A 70 4.89 -0.61 19.43
N GLU A 71 3.61 -0.66 19.73
CA GLU A 71 2.58 -0.24 18.78
C GLU A 71 2.70 1.25 18.48
N PRO A 72 2.61 1.69 17.20
CA PRO A 72 2.66 3.11 16.85
C PRO A 72 1.68 3.95 17.65
N ALA A 73 0.46 3.45 17.87
CA ALA A 73 -0.59 4.14 18.61
C ALA A 73 -0.22 4.45 20.08
N SER A 74 0.68 3.67 20.68
CA SER A 74 1.18 3.89 22.05
C SER A 74 2.47 4.71 22.11
N CYS A 75 3.00 5.15 20.97
CA CYS A 75 4.26 5.86 20.90
C CYS A 75 4.11 7.34 21.29
N PRO A 76 4.91 7.84 22.26
CA PRO A 76 4.86 9.26 22.63
C PRO A 76 5.34 10.21 21.55
N CYS A 77 6.01 9.71 20.51
CA CYS A 77 6.46 10.54 19.40
C CYS A 77 5.31 11.09 18.56
N LEU A 78 4.24 10.29 18.35
CA LEU A 78 3.12 10.69 17.51
C LEU A 78 2.35 11.88 18.10
N PRO A 79 1.87 11.84 19.35
CA PRO A 79 1.22 13.01 19.94
C PRO A 79 2.17 14.20 20.12
N ALA A 80 3.49 13.96 20.19
CA ALA A 80 4.50 15.03 20.20
C ALA A 80 4.78 15.63 18.82
N GLY A 81 4.08 15.19 17.76
CA GLY A 81 4.23 15.70 16.40
C GLY A 81 5.57 15.34 15.74
N ARG A 82 6.23 14.26 16.14
CA ARG A 82 7.50 13.81 15.55
C ARG A 82 7.26 12.91 14.32
N PRO A 83 8.07 13.01 13.24
CA PRO A 83 7.94 12.15 12.06
C PRO A 83 8.53 10.75 12.32
N CYS A 84 7.90 10.00 13.19
CA CYS A 84 8.32 8.68 13.65
C CYS A 84 7.26 7.63 13.30
N HIS A 85 7.65 6.37 13.10
CA HIS A 85 6.77 5.28 12.67
C HIS A 85 6.16 5.42 11.27
N GLY A 86 6.88 6.10 10.36
CA GLY A 86 6.55 6.19 8.95
C GLY A 86 5.17 6.84 8.71
N PHE A 87 4.31 6.17 7.96
CA PHE A 87 2.98 6.70 7.61
C PHE A 87 2.01 6.80 8.80
N HIS A 88 2.31 6.19 9.94
CA HIS A 88 1.52 6.39 11.16
C HIS A 88 1.67 7.80 11.75
N ALA A 89 2.74 8.53 11.40
CA ALA A 89 2.92 9.93 11.76
C ALA A 89 2.23 10.89 10.79
N ALA A 90 1.62 10.39 9.70
CA ALA A 90 1.07 11.24 8.65
C ALA A 90 0.08 12.28 9.21
N THR A 91 0.20 13.51 8.73
CA THR A 91 -0.52 14.67 9.25
C THR A 91 -1.02 15.59 8.14
N THR A 92 -2.11 16.30 8.40
CA THR A 92 -2.59 17.43 7.59
C THR A 92 -2.28 18.77 8.25
N ASP A 93 -1.65 18.79 9.44
CA ASP A 93 -1.27 20.01 10.15
C ASP A 93 -0.15 20.76 9.37
N PRO A 94 -0.43 21.96 8.82
CA PRO A 94 0.56 22.68 8.02
C PRO A 94 1.78 23.08 8.85
N GLY A 95 1.64 23.37 10.15
CA GLY A 95 2.75 23.73 11.01
C GLY A 95 3.70 22.54 11.25
N LEU A 96 3.17 21.30 11.37
CA LEU A 96 3.99 20.09 11.43
C LEU A 96 4.70 19.86 10.08
N VAL A 97 3.97 19.99 8.96
CA VAL A 97 4.51 19.84 7.62
C VAL A 97 5.66 20.82 7.39
N GLU A 98 5.48 22.11 7.71
CA GLU A 98 6.52 23.11 7.55
C GLU A 98 7.78 22.77 8.35
N ARG A 99 7.62 22.41 9.63
CA ARG A 99 8.76 22.01 10.48
C ARG A 99 9.51 20.80 9.92
N TRP A 100 8.80 19.75 9.56
CA TRP A 100 9.43 18.52 9.08
C TRP A 100 10.22 18.71 7.79
N TRP A 101 9.68 19.48 6.83
CA TRP A 101 10.41 19.78 5.60
C TRP A 101 11.44 20.91 5.73
N ALA A 102 11.40 21.72 6.82
CA ALA A 102 12.51 22.60 7.19
C ALA A 102 13.70 21.78 7.72
N ASP A 103 13.43 20.75 8.54
CA ASP A 103 14.46 19.88 9.11
C ASP A 103 15.06 18.92 8.05
N VAL A 104 14.25 18.46 7.09
CA VAL A 104 14.67 17.52 6.03
C VAL A 104 14.19 18.01 4.66
N PRO A 105 14.78 19.06 4.08
CA PRO A 105 14.30 19.70 2.84
C PRO A 105 14.28 18.78 1.61
N ALA A 106 15.16 17.78 1.60
CA ALA A 106 15.27 16.80 0.50
C ALA A 106 14.33 15.58 0.64
N ALA A 107 13.53 15.53 1.72
CA ALA A 107 12.60 14.42 1.92
C ALA A 107 11.55 14.38 0.82
N GLY A 108 11.25 13.18 0.31
CA GLY A 108 10.09 12.94 -0.53
C GLY A 108 8.79 13.03 0.28
N VAL A 109 7.65 13.01 -0.43
CA VAL A 109 6.32 13.11 0.17
C VAL A 109 5.58 11.78 0.00
N GLY A 110 5.23 11.14 1.10
CA GLY A 110 4.30 10.02 1.16
C GLY A 110 2.92 10.50 1.62
N VAL A 111 1.85 9.94 1.06
CA VAL A 111 0.47 10.18 1.46
C VAL A 111 -0.09 8.90 2.07
N ALA A 112 -0.56 8.94 3.32
CA ALA A 112 -1.19 7.81 3.98
C ALA A 112 -2.59 7.57 3.39
N CYS A 113 -2.80 6.44 2.72
CA CYS A 113 -4.02 6.19 1.96
C CYS A 113 -5.26 6.01 2.85
N GLY A 114 -5.14 5.22 3.94
CA GLY A 114 -6.29 4.94 4.81
C GLY A 114 -6.92 6.20 5.42
N PRO A 115 -6.16 7.06 6.12
CA PRO A 115 -6.70 8.30 6.69
C PRO A 115 -7.15 9.33 5.65
N ALA A 116 -6.70 9.19 4.39
CA ALA A 116 -7.12 10.05 3.27
C ALA A 116 -8.36 9.51 2.55
N ASP A 117 -8.90 8.38 2.97
CA ASP A 117 -9.96 7.64 2.25
C ASP A 117 -9.61 7.37 0.78
N LEU A 118 -8.33 7.13 0.52
CA LEU A 118 -7.81 6.85 -0.83
C LEU A 118 -7.67 5.35 -1.07
N ILE A 119 -8.01 4.97 -2.30
CA ILE A 119 -7.72 3.67 -2.88
C ILE A 119 -6.91 3.94 -4.15
N VAL A 120 -5.65 3.53 -4.16
CA VAL A 120 -4.77 3.74 -5.30
C VAL A 120 -4.51 2.41 -5.98
N ILE A 121 -4.78 2.36 -7.27
CA ILE A 121 -4.40 1.26 -8.15
C ILE A 121 -3.01 1.58 -8.67
N ASP A 122 -2.03 0.82 -8.20
CA ASP A 122 -0.60 0.99 -8.50
C ASP A 122 -0.22 -0.06 -9.56
N ILE A 123 -0.08 0.40 -10.79
CA ILE A 123 0.14 -0.43 -11.99
C ILE A 123 1.63 -0.49 -12.26
N ASP A 124 2.21 -1.67 -12.14
CA ASP A 124 3.61 -1.90 -12.43
C ASP A 124 3.85 -2.15 -13.93
N ALA A 125 5.01 -1.68 -14.41
CA ALA A 125 5.46 -1.87 -15.81
C ALA A 125 6.85 -2.52 -15.89
N HIS A 126 7.31 -3.17 -14.81
CA HIS A 126 8.62 -3.81 -14.83
C HIS A 126 8.57 -5.14 -15.60
N GLN A 127 9.64 -5.43 -16.32
CA GLN A 127 9.75 -6.70 -17.01
C GLN A 127 9.81 -7.85 -16.03
N ALA A 128 8.89 -8.80 -16.18
CA ALA A 128 8.84 -10.03 -15.40
C ALA A 128 8.26 -11.15 -16.28
N PRO A 129 8.63 -12.41 -16.04
CA PRO A 129 8.00 -13.54 -16.72
C PRO A 129 6.49 -13.54 -16.49
N VAL A 130 5.71 -13.61 -17.57
CA VAL A 130 4.25 -13.69 -17.49
C VAL A 130 3.88 -15.01 -16.82
N PRO A 131 3.07 -14.99 -15.76
CA PRO A 131 2.67 -16.19 -15.06
C PRO A 131 1.61 -16.97 -15.85
N ASP A 132 1.27 -18.17 -15.35
CA ASP A 132 0.17 -18.94 -15.89
C ASP A 132 -1.16 -18.16 -15.92
N ARG A 133 -2.02 -18.45 -16.91
CA ARG A 133 -3.33 -17.79 -17.11
C ARG A 133 -4.15 -17.63 -15.82
N GLY A 134 -4.20 -18.65 -14.99
CA GLY A 134 -4.94 -18.65 -13.73
C GLY A 134 -4.41 -17.66 -12.67
N ARG A 135 -3.23 -17.08 -12.90
CA ARG A 135 -2.60 -16.09 -12.00
C ARG A 135 -2.68 -14.66 -12.52
N LEU A 136 -3.06 -14.45 -13.78
CA LEU A 136 -3.19 -13.11 -14.36
C LEU A 136 -4.34 -12.33 -13.72
N LEU A 137 -5.50 -12.97 -13.62
CA LEU A 137 -6.72 -12.42 -13.03
C LEU A 137 -7.22 -13.37 -11.93
N PRO A 138 -6.82 -13.19 -10.67
CA PRO A 138 -7.21 -14.10 -9.59
C PRO A 138 -8.72 -14.35 -9.51
N GLY A 139 -9.12 -15.62 -9.55
CA GLY A 139 -10.52 -16.04 -9.49
C GLY A 139 -11.34 -15.81 -10.77
N ILE A 140 -10.70 -15.46 -11.89
CA ILE A 140 -11.32 -15.37 -13.21
C ILE A 140 -10.66 -16.41 -14.13
N LEU A 141 -11.47 -17.31 -14.68
CA LEU A 141 -11.01 -18.25 -15.70
C LEU A 141 -10.86 -17.49 -17.04
N ILE A 142 -9.64 -17.46 -17.57
CA ILE A 142 -9.37 -16.90 -18.89
C ILE A 142 -9.40 -18.07 -19.88
N PRO A 143 -10.38 -18.15 -20.81
CA PRO A 143 -10.47 -19.22 -21.78
C PRO A 143 -9.26 -19.28 -22.72
N ASP A 144 -8.91 -20.46 -23.24
CA ASP A 144 -7.74 -20.66 -24.10
C ASP A 144 -7.84 -19.90 -25.41
N GLN A 145 -9.05 -19.60 -25.87
CA GLN A 145 -9.30 -18.80 -27.08
C GLN A 145 -8.88 -17.33 -26.93
N VAL A 146 -8.78 -16.83 -25.67
CA VAL A 146 -8.31 -15.45 -25.44
C VAL A 146 -6.81 -15.40 -25.74
N GLN A 147 -6.44 -14.60 -26.74
CA GLN A 147 -5.05 -14.39 -27.10
C GLN A 147 -4.37 -13.50 -26.07
N LEU A 148 -3.29 -13.99 -25.48
CA LEU A 148 -2.48 -13.25 -24.50
C LEU A 148 -1.11 -12.84 -25.05
N ALA A 149 -0.92 -13.01 -26.37
CA ALA A 149 0.29 -12.58 -27.04
C ALA A 149 0.47 -11.05 -26.88
N GLY A 150 1.65 -10.64 -26.41
CA GLY A 150 1.96 -9.24 -26.15
C GLY A 150 1.62 -8.74 -24.75
N LEU A 151 0.93 -9.55 -23.90
CA LEU A 151 0.74 -9.20 -22.49
C LEU A 151 2.11 -9.20 -21.80
N ALA A 152 2.49 -8.08 -21.17
CA ALA A 152 3.82 -7.88 -20.61
C ALA A 152 3.84 -7.18 -19.25
N SER A 153 2.74 -6.50 -18.84
CA SER A 153 2.72 -5.60 -17.70
C SER A 153 1.39 -5.56 -16.97
N GLY A 154 1.35 -4.85 -15.86
CA GLY A 154 0.12 -4.55 -15.12
C GLY A 154 -0.91 -3.76 -15.94
N PHE A 155 -0.46 -2.97 -16.92
CA PHE A 155 -1.37 -2.26 -17.84
C PHE A 155 -2.22 -3.24 -18.64
N ASP A 156 -1.59 -4.29 -19.18
CA ASP A 156 -2.26 -5.29 -20.01
C ASP A 156 -3.24 -6.13 -19.19
N THR A 157 -2.83 -6.52 -17.98
CA THR A 157 -3.72 -7.32 -17.10
C THR A 157 -4.89 -6.51 -16.56
N LEU A 158 -4.69 -5.23 -16.26
CA LEU A 158 -5.77 -4.36 -15.83
C LEU A 158 -6.74 -4.04 -16.98
N ALA A 159 -6.21 -3.83 -18.20
CA ALA A 159 -7.03 -3.67 -19.41
C ALA A 159 -7.84 -4.95 -19.69
N LEU A 160 -7.22 -6.12 -19.56
CA LEU A 160 -7.90 -7.41 -19.69
C LEU A 160 -9.04 -7.55 -18.66
N LEU A 161 -8.80 -7.19 -17.39
CA LEU A 161 -9.82 -7.21 -16.34
C LEU A 161 -10.99 -6.27 -16.68
N ALA A 162 -10.68 -5.05 -17.11
CA ALA A 162 -11.67 -4.05 -17.50
C ALA A 162 -12.51 -4.56 -18.69
N ALA A 163 -11.88 -5.12 -19.73
CA ALA A 163 -12.57 -5.72 -20.87
C ALA A 163 -13.52 -6.86 -20.47
N TYR A 164 -13.11 -7.73 -19.52
CA TYR A 164 -13.98 -8.76 -18.95
C TYR A 164 -15.22 -8.19 -18.25
N ARG A 165 -15.18 -6.95 -17.82
CA ARG A 165 -16.29 -6.25 -17.14
C ARG A 165 -17.07 -5.35 -18.09
N GLY A 166 -16.64 -5.20 -19.35
CA GLY A 166 -17.23 -4.23 -20.29
C GLY A 166 -16.98 -2.78 -19.90
N GLU A 167 -15.83 -2.51 -19.24
CA GLU A 167 -15.48 -1.22 -18.64
C GLU A 167 -14.17 -0.68 -19.22
N THR A 168 -13.93 0.61 -19.07
CA THR A 168 -12.66 1.24 -19.45
C THR A 168 -11.58 0.95 -18.39
N SER A 169 -10.34 0.75 -18.85
CA SER A 169 -9.21 0.55 -17.94
C SER A 169 -8.99 1.77 -17.04
N PRO A 170 -8.77 1.60 -15.74
CA PRO A 170 -8.39 2.70 -14.85
C PRO A 170 -7.16 3.48 -15.32
N ALA A 171 -6.25 2.85 -16.05
CA ALA A 171 -5.08 3.53 -16.64
C ALA A 171 -5.47 4.64 -17.64
N GLU A 172 -6.66 4.55 -18.24
CA GLU A 172 -7.19 5.49 -19.22
C GLU A 172 -8.17 6.51 -18.63
N ASP A 173 -8.49 6.40 -17.33
CA ASP A 173 -9.44 7.30 -16.69
C ASP A 173 -8.84 8.70 -16.51
N GLU A 174 -9.19 9.62 -17.41
CA GLU A 174 -8.71 11.01 -17.39
C GLU A 174 -9.41 11.89 -16.34
N ASN A 175 -10.48 11.40 -15.72
CA ASN A 175 -11.24 12.15 -14.72
C ASN A 175 -10.62 12.06 -13.32
N THR A 176 -9.63 11.21 -13.12
CA THR A 176 -8.98 11.00 -11.83
C THR A 176 -7.50 11.40 -11.86
N LEU A 177 -6.95 11.69 -10.67
CA LEU A 177 -5.52 11.94 -10.54
C LEU A 177 -4.72 10.68 -10.90
N ARG A 178 -3.87 10.80 -11.92
CA ARG A 178 -2.92 9.77 -12.34
C ARG A 178 -1.50 10.28 -12.15
N VAL A 179 -0.62 9.42 -11.65
CA VAL A 179 0.76 9.77 -11.36
C VAL A 179 1.69 8.75 -11.99
N ARG A 180 2.43 9.15 -13.02
CA ARG A 180 3.46 8.34 -13.67
C ARG A 180 4.63 8.13 -12.73
N THR A 181 5.03 6.87 -12.53
CA THR A 181 6.22 6.54 -11.74
C THR A 181 7.49 6.63 -12.58
N PRO A 182 8.66 6.86 -11.96
CA PRO A 182 9.94 6.86 -12.68
C PRO A 182 10.28 5.56 -13.40
N SER A 183 9.71 4.44 -12.97
CA SER A 183 9.89 3.10 -13.57
C SER A 183 8.91 2.80 -14.71
N GLY A 184 8.09 3.78 -15.13
CA GLY A 184 7.12 3.60 -16.21
C GLY A 184 5.74 3.11 -15.76
N GLY A 185 5.57 2.75 -14.49
CA GLY A 185 4.28 2.40 -13.90
C GLY A 185 3.36 3.59 -13.72
N LEU A 186 2.15 3.36 -13.21
CA LEU A 186 1.13 4.41 -13.03
C LEU A 186 0.35 4.18 -11.74
N HIS A 187 0.28 5.20 -10.89
CA HIS A 187 -0.66 5.23 -9.79
C HIS A 187 -1.96 5.90 -10.25
N VAL A 188 -3.09 5.23 -10.14
CA VAL A 188 -4.42 5.78 -10.40
C VAL A 188 -5.12 5.96 -9.07
N TRP A 189 -5.40 7.19 -8.71
CA TRP A 189 -5.92 7.55 -7.38
C TRP A 189 -7.44 7.68 -7.42
N TYR A 190 -8.11 6.98 -6.51
CA TYR A 190 -9.54 7.08 -6.32
C TYR A 190 -9.89 7.40 -4.88
N ARG A 191 -11.01 8.08 -4.69
CA ARG A 191 -11.61 8.31 -3.38
C ARG A 191 -12.60 7.19 -3.06
N ASN A 192 -12.51 6.66 -1.86
CA ASN A 192 -13.48 5.70 -1.34
C ASN A 192 -14.87 6.36 -1.21
N PRO A 193 -15.93 5.87 -1.87
CA PRO A 193 -17.27 6.45 -1.77
C PRO A 193 -17.95 6.18 -0.42
N ASP A 194 -17.50 5.15 0.30
CA ASP A 194 -18.10 4.69 1.56
C ASP A 194 -17.01 4.46 2.61
N THR A 195 -16.84 5.45 3.46
CA THR A 195 -15.81 5.46 4.53
C THR A 195 -16.05 4.43 5.63
N SER A 196 -17.25 3.83 5.69
CA SER A 196 -17.55 2.71 6.59
C SER A 196 -16.93 1.40 6.12
N VAL A 197 -16.61 1.29 4.83
CA VAL A 197 -15.93 0.15 4.22
C VAL A 197 -14.44 0.45 4.10
N ARG A 198 -13.61 -0.35 4.75
CA ARG A 198 -12.15 -0.23 4.68
C ARG A 198 -11.58 -1.27 3.71
N TYR A 199 -10.51 -0.89 3.02
CA TYR A 199 -9.84 -1.76 2.06
C TYR A 199 -8.40 -2.00 2.48
N ARG A 200 -7.89 -3.22 2.31
CA ARG A 200 -6.49 -3.56 2.59
C ARG A 200 -5.60 -3.31 1.38
N CYS A 201 -4.32 -3.09 1.65
CA CYS A 201 -3.29 -3.15 0.61
C CYS A 201 -3.08 -4.57 0.11
N SER A 202 -2.65 -4.69 -1.15
CA SER A 202 -2.19 -5.96 -1.73
C SER A 202 -1.05 -5.71 -2.71
N THR A 203 -0.41 -6.79 -3.13
CA THR A 203 0.54 -6.79 -4.24
C THR A 203 0.00 -7.66 -5.37
N GLY A 204 0.26 -7.29 -6.62
CA GLY A 204 -0.16 -8.03 -7.81
C GLY A 204 0.42 -9.44 -7.91
N SER A 205 1.42 -9.77 -7.09
CA SER A 205 1.99 -11.12 -6.93
C SER A 205 1.33 -11.95 -5.82
N ALA A 206 0.45 -11.37 -5.00
CA ALA A 206 -0.19 -12.06 -3.88
C ALA A 206 -1.15 -13.16 -4.36
N ARG A 207 -1.12 -14.31 -3.69
CA ARG A 207 -1.95 -15.47 -4.10
C ARG A 207 -3.43 -15.31 -3.77
N HIS A 208 -3.76 -14.55 -2.73
CA HIS A 208 -5.12 -14.53 -2.16
C HIS A 208 -5.82 -13.17 -2.20
N SER A 209 -5.10 -12.09 -2.47
CA SER A 209 -5.67 -10.74 -2.42
C SER A 209 -5.10 -9.84 -3.52
N ALA A 210 -4.70 -10.39 -4.67
CA ALA A 210 -4.29 -9.58 -5.82
C ALA A 210 -5.50 -9.19 -6.67
N LEU A 211 -5.54 -7.96 -7.14
CA LEU A 211 -6.54 -7.50 -8.10
C LEU A 211 -6.27 -8.09 -9.48
N ALA A 212 -5.04 -7.96 -9.96
CA ALA A 212 -4.51 -8.53 -11.18
C ALA A 212 -2.98 -8.67 -11.06
N TRP A 213 -2.35 -9.42 -11.92
CA TRP A 213 -0.89 -9.53 -11.96
C TRP A 213 -0.24 -8.17 -12.27
N GLN A 214 0.81 -7.81 -11.52
CA GLN A 214 1.49 -6.50 -11.57
C GLN A 214 0.56 -5.30 -11.29
N VAL A 215 -0.52 -5.51 -10.54
CA VAL A 215 -1.41 -4.44 -10.09
C VAL A 215 -1.53 -4.50 -8.57
N ASP A 216 -0.86 -3.56 -7.91
CA ASP A 216 -0.92 -3.41 -6.47
C ASP A 216 -2.11 -2.52 -6.07
N VAL A 217 -2.64 -2.74 -4.89
CA VAL A 217 -3.64 -1.86 -4.27
C VAL A 217 -3.04 -1.22 -3.03
N ARG A 218 -3.07 0.11 -2.98
CA ARG A 218 -2.66 0.88 -1.80
C ARG A 218 -3.91 1.52 -1.18
N ALA A 219 -4.17 1.17 0.07
CA ALA A 219 -5.36 1.60 0.79
C ALA A 219 -5.04 1.68 2.30
N ASP A 220 -5.90 1.15 3.14
CA ASP A 220 -5.70 1.17 4.60
C ASP A 220 -4.45 0.39 5.02
N GLY A 221 -3.68 0.95 5.93
CA GLY A 221 -2.39 0.40 6.35
C GLY A 221 -1.26 0.61 5.35
N GLY A 222 -1.46 1.45 4.32
CA GLY A 222 -0.46 1.78 3.32
C GLY A 222 -0.35 3.26 3.02
N TYR A 223 0.60 3.57 2.16
CA TYR A 223 0.84 4.92 1.64
C TYR A 223 1.20 4.86 0.17
N ILE A 224 1.10 6.01 -0.49
CA ILE A 224 1.52 6.22 -1.88
C ILE A 224 2.49 7.40 -1.97
N VAL A 225 3.37 7.38 -2.96
CA VAL A 225 4.30 8.47 -3.24
C VAL A 225 3.57 9.59 -3.98
N ALA A 226 3.62 10.80 -3.44
CA ALA A 226 2.97 11.98 -4.03
C ALA A 226 3.66 12.43 -5.33
N PRO A 227 2.90 13.05 -6.27
CA PRO A 227 3.48 13.67 -7.46
C PRO A 227 4.47 14.78 -7.06
N GLY A 228 5.54 14.97 -7.84
CA GLY A 228 6.63 15.90 -7.53
C GLY A 228 7.77 15.29 -6.71
N THR A 229 7.57 14.16 -6.05
CA THR A 229 8.63 13.45 -5.32
C THR A 229 9.71 12.96 -6.28
N ARG A 230 10.98 13.14 -5.88
CA ARG A 230 12.18 12.79 -6.65
C ARG A 230 12.86 11.56 -6.06
N THR A 231 13.31 10.67 -6.93
CA THR A 231 14.17 9.53 -6.61
C THR A 231 15.36 9.52 -7.58
N PRO A 232 16.41 8.72 -7.37
CA PRO A 232 17.50 8.55 -8.34
C PRO A 232 17.02 8.11 -9.73
N GLN A 233 15.90 7.41 -9.82
CA GLN A 233 15.31 6.93 -11.07
C GLN A 233 14.51 8.01 -11.81
N GLY A 234 14.15 9.11 -11.14
CA GLY A 234 13.37 10.20 -11.74
C GLY A 234 12.33 10.80 -10.80
N VAL A 235 11.32 11.42 -11.39
CA VAL A 235 10.28 12.18 -10.70
C VAL A 235 8.92 11.50 -10.88
N TYR A 236 8.12 11.41 -9.82
CA TYR A 236 6.71 11.07 -9.88
C TYR A 236 5.93 12.23 -10.48
N ARG A 237 5.28 12.03 -11.63
CA ARG A 237 4.64 13.13 -12.38
C ARG A 237 3.14 12.91 -12.51
N ALA A 238 2.36 13.93 -12.14
CA ALA A 238 0.93 13.92 -12.45
C ALA A 238 0.73 13.97 -13.97
N GLU A 239 -0.14 13.10 -14.49
CA GLU A 239 -0.55 13.04 -15.89
C GLU A 239 -1.95 13.60 -16.12
N GLY A 240 -2.18 14.10 -17.32
CA GLY A 240 -3.48 14.71 -17.68
C GLY A 240 -3.75 16.01 -16.93
N THR A 241 -5.01 16.40 -16.87
CA THR A 241 -5.49 17.65 -16.25
C THR A 241 -6.09 17.46 -14.86
N ALA A 242 -6.55 16.23 -14.53
CA ALA A 242 -7.13 15.94 -13.23
C ALA A 242 -6.09 16.07 -12.11
N ARG A 243 -6.44 16.78 -11.06
CA ARG A 243 -5.59 17.01 -9.87
C ARG A 243 -6.21 16.45 -8.58
N ARG A 244 -7.39 15.88 -8.68
CA ARG A 244 -8.09 15.25 -7.56
C ARG A 244 -8.51 13.84 -7.91
N PRO A 245 -8.56 12.93 -6.92
CA PRO A 245 -9.11 11.59 -7.11
C PRO A 245 -10.60 11.64 -7.41
N ALA A 246 -11.02 10.97 -8.48
CA ALA A 246 -12.43 10.67 -8.72
C ALA A 246 -12.97 9.66 -7.71
N VAL A 247 -14.27 9.46 -7.70
CA VAL A 247 -14.89 8.38 -6.91
C VAL A 247 -14.49 7.02 -7.51
N LEU A 248 -14.16 6.05 -6.65
CA LEU A 248 -13.85 4.69 -7.10
C LEU A 248 -15.02 4.12 -7.91
N PRO A 249 -14.79 3.69 -9.18
CA PRO A 249 -15.83 3.11 -10.01
C PRO A 249 -16.48 1.89 -9.37
N ASP A 250 -17.79 1.75 -9.54
CA ASP A 250 -18.56 0.65 -8.93
C ASP A 250 -18.08 -0.74 -9.34
N TRP A 251 -17.69 -0.92 -10.61
CA TRP A 251 -17.18 -2.19 -11.08
C TRP A 251 -15.86 -2.55 -10.38
N LEU A 252 -14.97 -1.56 -10.21
CA LEU A 252 -13.68 -1.77 -9.54
C LEU A 252 -13.89 -2.04 -8.05
N ARG A 253 -14.86 -1.37 -7.41
CA ARG A 253 -15.30 -1.65 -6.05
C ARG A 253 -15.78 -3.09 -5.88
N ARG A 254 -16.57 -3.60 -6.85
CA ARG A 254 -17.00 -5.02 -6.87
C ARG A 254 -15.81 -5.97 -7.00
N GLU A 255 -14.83 -5.65 -7.85
CA GLU A 255 -13.63 -6.45 -8.02
C GLU A 255 -12.77 -6.48 -6.75
N LEU A 256 -12.56 -5.36 -6.10
CA LEU A 256 -11.84 -5.29 -4.82
C LEU A 256 -12.53 -6.12 -3.73
N ARG A 257 -13.87 -6.14 -3.71
CA ARG A 257 -14.63 -7.02 -2.81
C ARG A 257 -14.44 -8.49 -3.17
N ARG A 258 -14.56 -8.83 -4.45
CA ARG A 258 -14.40 -10.22 -4.95
C ARG A 258 -13.01 -10.79 -4.63
N THR A 259 -11.97 -9.95 -4.74
CA THR A 259 -10.58 -10.34 -4.49
C THR A 259 -10.15 -10.21 -3.02
N GLY A 260 -11.11 -10.01 -2.10
CA GLY A 260 -10.87 -10.03 -0.66
C GLY A 260 -10.15 -8.80 -0.10
N HIS A 261 -10.24 -7.65 -0.78
CA HIS A 261 -9.64 -6.41 -0.28
C HIS A 261 -10.45 -5.72 0.81
N VAL A 262 -11.74 -6.02 0.94
CA VAL A 262 -12.56 -5.46 2.02
C VAL A 262 -12.08 -5.99 3.36
N LEU A 263 -11.78 -5.08 4.28
CA LEU A 263 -11.50 -5.41 5.67
C LEU A 263 -12.84 -5.63 6.38
N GLU A 264 -13.11 -6.88 6.75
CA GLU A 264 -14.24 -7.15 7.64
C GLU A 264 -14.05 -6.38 8.95
N PRO A 265 -15.11 -5.74 9.50
CA PRO A 265 -15.03 -5.16 10.83
C PRO A 265 -14.52 -6.25 11.77
N GLN A 266 -13.43 -5.99 12.47
CA GLN A 266 -13.00 -6.91 13.52
C GLN A 266 -14.15 -7.00 14.50
N ARG A 267 -14.94 -8.07 14.46
CA ARG A 267 -15.73 -8.47 15.60
C ARG A 267 -14.69 -8.72 16.70
N HIS A 268 -14.63 -7.83 17.67
CA HIS A 268 -13.91 -8.10 18.91
C HIS A 268 -14.51 -9.41 19.42
N ALA A 269 -13.84 -10.53 19.12
CA ALA A 269 -14.10 -11.76 19.83
C ALA A 269 -13.81 -11.40 21.29
N ALA A 270 -14.84 -11.51 22.13
CA ALA A 270 -14.65 -11.44 23.57
C ALA A 270 -13.45 -12.34 23.90
N PRO A 271 -12.54 -11.92 24.81
CA PRO A 271 -11.38 -12.73 25.14
C PRO A 271 -11.86 -14.12 25.51
N ALA A 272 -11.54 -15.11 24.66
CA ALA A 272 -11.81 -16.50 24.96
C ALA A 272 -11.10 -16.80 26.27
N ALA A 273 -11.83 -17.29 27.26
CA ALA A 273 -11.27 -17.74 28.51
C ALA A 273 -10.10 -18.70 28.23
N PRO A 274 -8.98 -18.61 28.96
CA PRO A 274 -7.83 -19.46 28.71
C PRO A 274 -8.25 -20.93 28.89
N VAL A 275 -8.28 -21.66 27.76
CA VAL A 275 -8.46 -23.11 27.78
C VAL A 275 -7.15 -23.70 28.35
N PRO A 276 -7.18 -24.54 29.38
CA PRO A 276 -5.98 -25.15 29.93
C PRO A 276 -5.23 -25.92 28.86
N LEU A 277 -3.96 -25.58 28.63
CA LEU A 277 -3.07 -26.24 27.68
C LEU A 277 -2.76 -27.66 28.20
N VAL A 278 -3.54 -28.64 27.80
CA VAL A 278 -3.18 -30.05 27.95
C VAL A 278 -2.11 -30.36 26.90
N ARG A 279 -0.88 -30.48 27.35
CA ARG A 279 0.28 -30.87 26.54
C ARG A 279 0.05 -32.28 26.01
N ARG A 280 -0.43 -32.40 24.76
CA ARG A 280 -0.57 -33.69 24.09
C ARG A 280 0.80 -34.12 23.54
N GLN A 281 1.46 -35.00 24.25
CA GLN A 281 2.63 -35.72 23.76
C GLN A 281 2.20 -36.66 22.63
N GLY A 282 2.84 -36.62 21.47
CA GLY A 282 2.69 -37.60 20.39
C GLY A 282 2.36 -37.10 18.99
N ARG A 283 2.28 -35.78 18.75
CA ARG A 283 1.92 -35.22 17.42
C ARG A 283 3.00 -34.32 16.77
N ALA A 284 4.21 -34.23 17.33
CA ALA A 284 5.32 -33.42 16.83
C ALA A 284 5.66 -33.72 15.35
N THR A 285 5.67 -34.99 14.97
CA THR A 285 6.00 -35.41 13.59
C THR A 285 5.01 -34.94 12.52
N SER A 286 3.75 -34.75 12.87
CA SER A 286 2.74 -34.24 11.92
C SER A 286 2.83 -32.73 11.75
N ALA A 287 3.18 -31.98 12.82
CA ALA A 287 3.40 -30.56 12.76
C ALA A 287 4.68 -30.21 11.97
N GLU A 288 5.74 -30.97 12.18
CA GLU A 288 6.99 -30.82 11.42
C GLU A 288 6.77 -31.07 9.92
N ARG A 289 6.05 -32.14 9.57
CA ARG A 289 5.70 -32.42 8.15
C ARG A 289 4.89 -31.31 7.48
N LEU A 290 4.12 -30.52 8.23
CA LEU A 290 3.38 -29.38 7.70
C LEU A 290 4.26 -28.15 7.52
N ILE A 291 5.19 -27.92 8.45
CA ILE A 291 6.00 -26.69 8.43
C ILE A 291 7.26 -26.80 7.57
N ASP A 292 7.85 -27.98 7.45
CA ASP A 292 9.10 -28.22 6.70
C ASP A 292 9.04 -27.75 5.24
N PRO A 293 7.97 -28.04 4.46
CA PRO A 293 7.86 -27.52 3.09
C PRO A 293 7.83 -26.00 3.02
N LEU A 294 7.23 -25.33 4.01
CA LEU A 294 7.16 -23.87 4.04
C LEU A 294 8.54 -23.26 4.36
N ILE A 295 9.29 -23.90 5.25
CA ILE A 295 10.66 -23.50 5.57
C ILE A 295 11.58 -23.73 4.36
N ALA A 296 11.41 -24.82 3.63
CA ALA A 296 12.16 -25.09 2.40
C ALA A 296 11.93 -24.00 1.34
N LEU A 297 10.68 -23.55 1.15
CA LEU A 297 10.37 -22.45 0.24
C LEU A 297 11.06 -21.12 0.62
N VAL A 298 11.31 -20.89 1.91
CA VAL A 298 12.11 -19.73 2.36
C VAL A 298 13.58 -19.91 2.02
N ALA A 299 14.13 -21.11 2.24
CA ALA A 299 15.52 -21.44 1.92
C ALA A 299 15.83 -21.32 0.42
N GLU A 300 14.91 -21.74 -0.46
CA GLU A 300 15.03 -21.62 -1.92
C GLU A 300 15.23 -20.17 -2.38
N CYS A 301 14.79 -19.19 -1.60
CA CYS A 301 15.00 -17.79 -1.91
C CYS A 301 16.49 -17.37 -1.86
N ALA A 302 17.38 -18.18 -1.29
CA ALA A 302 18.83 -17.92 -1.30
C ALA A 302 19.39 -17.85 -2.73
N ALA A 303 18.88 -18.70 -3.62
CA ALA A 303 19.29 -18.76 -5.03
C ALA A 303 18.48 -17.84 -5.96
N ALA A 304 17.47 -17.13 -5.43
CA ALA A 304 16.55 -16.31 -6.23
C ALA A 304 16.85 -14.82 -6.08
N PRO A 305 16.66 -13.99 -7.14
CA PRO A 305 16.81 -12.53 -7.07
C PRO A 305 15.91 -11.89 -6.00
N GLU A 306 16.24 -10.65 -5.60
CA GLU A 306 15.33 -9.85 -4.77
C GLU A 306 14.01 -9.62 -5.51
N GLY A 307 12.89 -9.61 -4.78
CA GLY A 307 11.56 -9.46 -5.37
C GLY A 307 10.78 -10.77 -5.60
N THR A 308 11.39 -11.94 -5.34
CA THR A 308 10.78 -13.27 -5.58
C THR A 308 9.85 -13.76 -4.46
N GLY A 309 9.19 -12.85 -3.72
CA GLY A 309 8.21 -13.23 -2.68
C GLY A 309 8.83 -13.76 -1.38
N PHE A 310 10.11 -13.48 -1.09
CA PHE A 310 10.77 -13.91 0.15
C PHE A 310 10.00 -13.51 1.42
N THR A 311 9.61 -12.23 1.52
CA THR A 311 8.86 -11.72 2.67
C THR A 311 7.53 -12.46 2.87
N GLU A 312 6.81 -12.73 1.79
CA GLU A 312 5.55 -13.48 1.82
C GLU A 312 5.74 -14.92 2.27
N LYS A 313 6.75 -15.60 1.73
CA LYS A 313 7.09 -16.98 2.09
C LYS A 313 7.49 -17.08 3.55
N LEU A 314 8.34 -16.17 4.04
CA LEU A 314 8.76 -16.12 5.44
C LEU A 314 7.59 -15.81 6.38
N ASN A 315 6.79 -14.83 6.05
CA ASN A 315 5.59 -14.48 6.82
C ASN A 315 4.60 -15.65 6.91
N ARG A 316 4.36 -16.34 5.79
CA ARG A 316 3.50 -17.53 5.75
C ARG A 316 4.03 -18.67 6.61
N ALA A 317 5.31 -18.97 6.51
CA ALA A 317 5.94 -20.02 7.30
C ALA A 317 5.83 -19.69 8.81
N ALA A 318 6.17 -18.46 9.20
CA ALA A 318 6.10 -18.02 10.59
C ALA A 318 4.67 -17.96 11.13
N TYR A 319 3.71 -17.49 10.34
CA TYR A 319 2.29 -17.46 10.73
C TYR A 319 1.72 -18.88 10.96
N THR A 320 2.03 -19.82 10.04
CA THR A 320 1.60 -21.22 10.18
C THR A 320 2.26 -21.88 11.40
N ALA A 321 3.55 -21.62 11.62
CA ALA A 321 4.26 -22.08 12.81
C ALA A 321 3.62 -21.51 14.09
N GLY A 322 3.25 -20.24 14.10
CA GLY A 322 2.53 -19.61 15.21
C GLY A 322 1.23 -20.35 15.54
N GLY A 323 0.41 -20.69 14.54
CA GLY A 323 -0.81 -21.47 14.75
C GLY A 323 -0.55 -22.86 15.35
N LEU A 324 0.55 -23.50 14.98
CA LEU A 324 0.97 -24.80 15.56
C LEU A 324 1.51 -24.61 16.98
N VAL A 325 2.19 -23.51 17.28
CA VAL A 325 2.61 -23.14 18.65
C VAL A 325 1.38 -22.88 19.53
N GLY A 326 0.40 -22.11 19.05
CA GLY A 326 -0.84 -21.84 19.79
C GLY A 326 -1.65 -23.10 20.10
N SER A 327 -1.51 -24.16 19.30
CA SER A 327 -2.12 -25.47 19.54
C SER A 327 -1.22 -26.43 20.35
N GLY A 328 -0.03 -26.00 20.76
CA GLY A 328 0.91 -26.80 21.53
C GLY A 328 1.63 -27.92 20.75
N TYR A 329 1.61 -27.86 19.41
CA TYR A 329 2.32 -28.84 18.57
C TYR A 329 3.79 -28.53 18.38
N LEU A 330 4.18 -27.25 18.46
CA LEU A 330 5.56 -26.79 18.31
C LEU A 330 5.98 -25.93 19.50
N ASP A 331 7.26 -26.00 19.87
CA ASP A 331 7.86 -25.08 20.83
C ASP A 331 8.19 -23.74 20.16
N HIS A 332 7.78 -22.64 20.80
CA HIS A 332 7.94 -21.28 20.26
C HIS A 332 9.41 -20.90 20.01
N ALA A 333 10.29 -21.14 21.00
CA ALA A 333 11.69 -20.74 20.90
C ALA A 333 12.40 -21.53 19.79
N THR A 334 12.20 -22.84 19.76
CA THR A 334 12.82 -23.74 18.78
C THR A 334 12.42 -23.39 17.35
N ILE A 335 11.12 -23.16 17.10
CA ILE A 335 10.66 -22.87 15.74
C ILE A 335 11.03 -21.45 15.31
N ARG A 336 11.03 -20.47 16.23
CA ARG A 336 11.51 -19.12 15.99
C ARG A 336 12.96 -19.11 15.51
N ASP A 337 13.84 -19.77 16.25
CA ASP A 337 15.26 -19.85 15.93
C ASP A 337 15.51 -20.54 14.59
N ARG A 338 14.73 -21.56 14.28
CA ARG A 338 14.78 -22.24 12.99
C ARG A 338 14.41 -21.33 11.83
N LEU A 339 13.31 -20.59 11.95
CA LEU A 339 12.83 -19.64 10.94
C LEU A 339 13.82 -18.49 10.74
N VAL A 340 14.36 -17.92 11.82
CA VAL A 340 15.35 -16.85 11.76
C VAL A 340 16.62 -17.32 11.06
N ARG A 341 17.13 -18.52 11.39
CA ARG A 341 18.32 -19.10 10.72
C ARG A 341 18.11 -19.25 9.21
N VAL A 342 16.99 -19.81 8.80
CA VAL A 342 16.68 -20.00 7.37
C VAL A 342 16.49 -18.66 6.65
N ALA A 343 15.83 -17.70 7.28
CA ALA A 343 15.68 -16.37 6.73
C ALA A 343 17.02 -15.63 6.59
N SER A 344 17.92 -15.76 7.59
CA SER A 344 19.26 -15.19 7.54
C SER A 344 20.16 -15.86 6.51
N TYR A 345 19.98 -17.16 6.28
CA TYR A 345 20.66 -17.87 5.18
C TYR A 345 20.19 -17.34 3.82
N ALA A 346 18.88 -17.14 3.64
CA ALA A 346 18.32 -16.66 2.37
C ALA A 346 18.60 -15.17 2.11
N ARG A 347 18.64 -14.33 3.16
CA ARG A 347 18.86 -12.87 3.08
C ARG A 347 19.70 -12.38 4.26
N PRO A 348 21.02 -12.64 4.29
CA PRO A 348 21.88 -12.31 5.43
C PRO A 348 21.99 -10.81 5.72
N TRP A 349 21.83 -9.96 4.70
CA TRP A 349 21.87 -8.50 4.84
C TRP A 349 20.58 -7.87 5.39
N GLN A 350 19.53 -8.66 5.67
CA GLN A 350 18.24 -8.19 6.19
C GLN A 350 17.93 -8.77 7.58
N GLN A 351 18.92 -9.09 8.39
CA GLN A 351 18.73 -9.85 9.64
C GLN A 351 17.66 -9.26 10.55
N SER A 352 17.76 -7.99 10.93
CA SER A 352 16.76 -7.34 11.82
C SER A 352 15.34 -7.34 11.24
N ARG A 353 15.23 -7.21 9.90
CA ARG A 353 13.94 -7.31 9.20
C ARG A 353 13.40 -8.74 9.22
N ASN A 354 14.27 -9.73 9.03
CA ASN A 354 13.89 -11.14 9.04
C ASN A 354 13.37 -11.54 10.42
N GLU A 355 14.06 -11.17 11.49
CA GLU A 355 13.65 -11.40 12.87
C GLU A 355 12.29 -10.77 13.15
N LYS A 356 12.10 -9.51 12.74
CA LYS A 356 10.82 -8.81 12.90
C LYS A 356 9.67 -9.53 12.21
N ILE A 357 9.85 -9.96 10.96
CA ILE A 357 8.81 -10.69 10.19
C ILE A 357 8.46 -12.00 10.91
N VAL A 358 9.47 -12.75 11.39
CA VAL A 358 9.25 -14.00 12.10
C VAL A 358 8.47 -13.77 13.38
N ASP A 359 8.89 -12.80 14.20
CA ASP A 359 8.26 -12.54 15.50
C ASP A 359 6.82 -12.04 15.35
N ASP A 360 6.59 -11.09 14.46
CA ASP A 360 5.25 -10.53 14.22
C ASP A 360 4.29 -11.61 13.71
N ALA A 361 4.73 -12.44 12.77
CA ALA A 361 3.89 -13.49 12.19
C ALA A 361 3.66 -14.66 13.16
N LEU A 362 4.65 -15.05 13.96
CA LEU A 362 4.49 -16.05 15.03
C LEU A 362 3.46 -15.59 16.06
N ALA A 363 3.56 -14.33 16.52
CA ALA A 363 2.62 -13.76 17.49
C ALA A 363 1.19 -13.76 16.95
N VAL A 364 0.99 -13.29 15.71
CA VAL A 364 -0.35 -13.27 15.08
C VAL A 364 -0.88 -14.68 14.84
N GLY A 365 -0.03 -15.62 14.45
CA GLY A 365 -0.40 -17.02 14.26
C GLY A 365 -0.82 -17.71 15.57
N SER A 366 -0.11 -17.45 16.67
CA SER A 366 -0.33 -18.13 17.96
C SER A 366 -1.71 -17.84 18.58
N VAL A 367 -2.30 -16.69 18.29
CA VAL A 367 -3.69 -16.37 18.71
C VAL A 367 -4.76 -17.00 17.81
N ARG A 368 -4.34 -17.75 16.77
CA ARG A 368 -5.20 -18.49 15.85
C ARG A 368 -4.77 -19.95 15.75
N PRO A 369 -5.01 -20.78 16.76
CA PRO A 369 -4.53 -22.14 16.84
C PRO A 369 -4.92 -23.00 15.63
N LEU A 370 -3.96 -23.72 15.06
CA LEU A 370 -4.17 -24.68 13.96
C LEU A 370 -4.30 -26.09 14.56
N HIS A 371 -5.48 -26.67 14.44
CA HIS A 371 -5.73 -28.05 14.88
C HIS A 371 -5.50 -29.04 13.73
N LEU A 372 -4.53 -29.94 13.90
CA LEU A 372 -4.28 -31.00 12.95
C LEU A 372 -5.38 -32.07 13.12
N LYS A 373 -6.18 -32.31 12.07
CA LYS A 373 -7.15 -33.41 12.06
C LYS A 373 -6.36 -34.71 12.13
N GLY A 374 -6.55 -35.49 13.20
CA GLY A 374 -6.06 -36.85 13.27
C GLY A 374 -6.79 -37.67 12.21
N ARG A 375 -6.06 -38.41 11.38
CA ARG A 375 -6.62 -39.58 10.73
C ARG A 375 -6.96 -40.59 11.85
N PRO A 376 -8.12 -41.28 11.78
CA PRO A 376 -8.48 -42.31 12.75
C PRO A 376 -7.42 -43.42 12.80
#